data_381e0d3c3c3da4615b946375450f1399
#
_entry.id   381e0d3c3c3da4615b946375450f1399
#
_cell.length_a   1.000
_cell.length_b   1.000
_cell.length_c   1.000
_cell.angle_alpha   90.00
_cell.angle_beta   90.00
_cell.angle_gamma   90.00
#
_symmetry.space_group_name_H-M   'P 1'
#
loop_
_entity.id
_entity.type
_entity.pdbx_description
1 polymer ?
#
loop_
_entity_poly.entity_id
_entity_poly.type
_entity_poly.pdbx_seq_one_letter_code
_entity_poly.pdbx_strand_id
1 'polypeptide(L)'
;MKIKSFLVSNLLFLFISLSFTQTGKVYDNLSMQSKILNSERKYAIYLPPDYGSSERRYPVLYLLHGSGDDQTGWIQFGEVLSIADKSVANSTATPMIIVMPDANTGRRGYFNDIKGEWRYEDFFFQEFLPFIEKTYRIKGEKRFRAIAGLSMGGGGSFMYALHHPELFSSACPLSASVGPLSLDEAKKRYRNENKDINDAELENYYNQHNALSLISTLSVDQLKSVRWFIDCGDDDFLYEGNDLVHIALRKKEIPHEYRVRDGSHSWTYWRASLPEVLEFISDAFHQH
;
A
#
# COMPACT_ATOMS: atom_id res chain seq x y z
N MET A 1 -18.84 8.70 -82.10
CA MET A 1 -18.34 9.36 -80.87
C MET A 1 -18.37 8.32 -79.74
N LYS A 2 -17.22 7.72 -79.42
CA LYS A 2 -17.15 6.63 -78.44
C LYS A 2 -16.73 7.24 -77.08
N ILE A 3 -17.62 7.18 -76.10
CA ILE A 3 -17.34 7.62 -74.72
C ILE A 3 -16.57 6.48 -74.02
N LYS A 4 -15.33 6.72 -73.61
CA LYS A 4 -14.55 5.80 -72.77
C LYS A 4 -14.89 6.09 -71.32
N SER A 5 -15.55 5.15 -70.62
CA SER A 5 -15.73 5.16 -69.18
C SER A 5 -14.42 4.83 -68.52
N PHE A 6 -13.92 5.75 -67.68
CA PHE A 6 -12.80 5.51 -66.76
C PHE A 6 -13.38 5.00 -65.45
N LEU A 7 -13.12 3.73 -65.13
CA LEU A 7 -13.39 3.16 -63.79
C LEU A 7 -12.21 3.57 -62.86
N VAL A 8 -12.50 4.44 -61.92
CA VAL A 8 -11.57 4.76 -60.84
C VAL A 8 -11.83 3.76 -59.72
N SER A 9 -10.93 2.79 -59.55
CA SER A 9 -10.95 1.83 -58.44
C SER A 9 -10.36 2.49 -57.18
N ASN A 10 -11.21 2.86 -56.22
CA ASN A 10 -10.77 3.33 -54.90
C ASN A 10 -10.34 2.12 -54.08
N LEU A 11 -9.02 1.93 -53.96
CA LEU A 11 -8.42 0.94 -53.06
C LEU A 11 -8.40 1.53 -51.63
N LEU A 12 -9.33 1.11 -50.80
CA LEU A 12 -9.42 1.50 -49.39
C LEU A 12 -8.34 0.68 -48.62
N PHE A 13 -7.21 1.29 -48.32
CA PHE A 13 -6.22 0.69 -47.39
C PHE A 13 -6.75 0.75 -45.97
N LEU A 14 -7.22 -0.38 -45.46
CA LEU A 14 -7.53 -0.56 -44.06
C LEU A 14 -6.21 -0.66 -43.29
N PHE A 15 -5.76 0.44 -42.68
CA PHE A 15 -4.65 0.38 -41.68
C PHE A 15 -5.17 -0.25 -40.40
N ILE A 16 -4.95 -1.55 -40.21
CA ILE A 16 -5.10 -2.21 -38.94
C ILE A 16 -3.92 -1.76 -38.09
N SER A 17 -4.11 -0.74 -37.27
CA SER A 17 -3.18 -0.37 -36.24
C SER A 17 -3.20 -1.49 -35.18
N LEU A 18 -2.22 -2.37 -35.20
CA LEU A 18 -1.94 -3.26 -34.08
C LEU A 18 -1.47 -2.38 -32.92
N SER A 19 -2.41 -1.98 -32.08
CA SER A 19 -2.07 -1.36 -30.80
C SER A 19 -1.44 -2.44 -29.93
N PHE A 20 -0.11 -2.49 -29.91
CA PHE A 20 0.59 -3.19 -28.83
C PHE A 20 0.26 -2.44 -27.54
N THR A 21 -0.56 -3.02 -26.69
CA THR A 21 -0.72 -2.54 -25.32
C THR A 21 0.64 -2.62 -24.66
N GLN A 22 1.25 -1.46 -24.37
CA GLN A 22 2.45 -1.43 -23.55
C GLN A 22 2.11 -2.04 -22.20
N THR A 23 2.91 -2.99 -21.73
CA THR A 23 2.80 -3.57 -20.40
C THR A 23 3.77 -2.88 -19.45
N GLY A 24 3.41 -2.78 -18.18
CA GLY A 24 4.31 -2.35 -17.12
C GLY A 24 5.47 -3.32 -16.93
N LYS A 25 6.44 -2.93 -16.12
CA LYS A 25 7.61 -3.76 -15.80
C LYS A 25 7.74 -3.93 -14.30
N VAL A 26 8.05 -5.15 -13.88
CA VAL A 26 8.37 -5.46 -12.50
C VAL A 26 9.86 -5.80 -12.39
N TYR A 27 10.50 -5.25 -11.35
CA TYR A 27 11.84 -5.61 -10.92
C TYR A 27 11.74 -6.07 -9.47
N ASP A 28 12.07 -7.32 -9.19
CA ASP A 28 11.77 -8.02 -7.94
C ASP A 28 12.99 -8.31 -7.06
N ASN A 29 14.19 -7.99 -7.54
CA ASN A 29 15.45 -8.25 -6.85
C ASN A 29 16.31 -6.99 -6.76
N LEU A 30 15.72 -5.89 -6.32
CA LEU A 30 16.41 -4.64 -6.07
C LEU A 30 16.79 -4.53 -4.59
N SER A 31 17.84 -3.76 -4.29
CA SER A 31 18.26 -3.55 -2.92
C SER A 31 18.84 -2.17 -2.66
N MET A 32 18.90 -1.80 -1.40
CA MET A 32 19.64 -0.65 -0.91
C MET A 32 20.33 -0.99 0.40
N GLN A 33 21.42 -0.30 0.69
CA GLN A 33 22.08 -0.38 2.00
C GLN A 33 21.39 0.55 2.99
N SER A 34 20.99 0.00 4.14
CA SER A 34 20.48 0.76 5.28
C SER A 34 21.57 0.97 6.31
N LYS A 35 21.76 2.20 6.73
CA LYS A 35 22.62 2.56 7.87
C LYS A 35 21.90 2.33 9.20
N ILE A 36 20.59 2.64 9.25
CA ILE A 36 19.75 2.48 10.46
C ILE A 36 19.65 1.00 10.84
N LEU A 37 19.44 0.10 9.87
CA LEU A 37 19.32 -1.34 10.10
C LEU A 37 20.66 -2.08 9.99
N ASN A 38 21.72 -1.38 9.58
CA ASN A 38 23.04 -1.95 9.31
C ASN A 38 23.00 -3.23 8.44
N SER A 39 22.17 -3.21 7.41
CA SER A 39 21.95 -4.36 6.53
C SER A 39 21.48 -3.92 5.14
N GLU A 40 21.68 -4.80 4.16
CA GLU A 40 21.03 -4.66 2.86
C GLU A 40 19.52 -4.93 3.03
N ARG A 41 18.69 -4.06 2.44
CA ARG A 41 17.24 -4.21 2.41
C ARG A 41 16.77 -4.36 0.97
N LYS A 42 16.00 -5.40 0.73
CA LYS A 42 15.43 -5.70 -0.59
C LYS A 42 14.13 -4.93 -0.81
N TYR A 43 13.80 -4.72 -2.07
CA TYR A 43 12.51 -4.22 -2.49
C TYR A 43 12.22 -4.67 -3.93
N ALA A 44 10.96 -4.66 -4.28
CA ALA A 44 10.50 -4.79 -5.65
C ALA A 44 9.77 -3.51 -6.10
N ILE A 45 9.66 -3.31 -7.41
CA ILE A 45 9.00 -2.16 -7.98
C ILE A 45 8.25 -2.55 -9.26
N TYR A 46 7.03 -2.03 -9.38
CA TYR A 46 6.30 -1.98 -10.64
C TYR A 46 6.42 -0.58 -11.23
N LEU A 47 6.78 -0.51 -12.51
CA LEU A 47 6.83 0.70 -13.32
C LEU A 47 5.70 0.66 -14.36
N PRO A 48 4.89 1.72 -14.49
CA PRO A 48 3.73 1.71 -15.40
C PRO A 48 4.15 1.60 -16.87
N PRO A 49 3.20 1.20 -17.76
CA PRO A 49 3.49 0.88 -19.16
C PRO A 49 4.28 1.94 -19.92
N ASP A 50 3.98 3.22 -19.67
CA ASP A 50 4.61 4.34 -20.35
C ASP A 50 5.87 4.88 -19.65
N TYR A 51 6.33 4.23 -18.57
CA TYR A 51 7.50 4.72 -17.82
C TYR A 51 8.77 4.82 -18.69
N GLY A 52 8.97 3.90 -19.63
CA GLY A 52 10.13 3.89 -20.52
C GLY A 52 10.08 4.88 -21.69
N SER A 53 8.88 5.38 -22.02
CA SER A 53 8.63 6.26 -23.17
C SER A 53 8.22 7.70 -22.79
N SER A 54 8.08 7.99 -21.49
CA SER A 54 7.67 9.29 -20.94
C SER A 54 8.70 9.81 -19.95
N GLU A 55 8.88 11.12 -19.91
CA GLU A 55 9.73 11.81 -18.91
C GLU A 55 8.92 12.33 -17.71
N ARG A 56 7.62 12.05 -17.66
CA ARG A 56 6.75 12.53 -16.58
C ARG A 56 7.10 11.90 -15.23
N ARG A 57 6.70 12.57 -14.16
CA ARG A 57 6.71 12.02 -12.80
C ARG A 57 5.38 11.35 -12.49
N TYR A 58 5.41 10.30 -11.67
CA TYR A 58 4.26 9.45 -11.35
C TYR A 58 3.88 9.56 -9.88
N PRO A 59 2.60 9.39 -9.54
CA PRO A 59 2.20 9.05 -8.18
C PRO A 59 2.86 7.75 -7.72
N VAL A 60 2.91 7.52 -6.42
CA VAL A 60 3.50 6.31 -5.84
C VAL A 60 2.54 5.66 -4.84
N LEU A 61 2.44 4.33 -4.93
CA LEU A 61 1.87 3.45 -3.93
C LEU A 61 2.98 2.65 -3.27
N TYR A 62 3.11 2.75 -1.95
CA TYR A 62 3.89 1.80 -1.15
C TYR A 62 2.97 0.65 -0.76
N LEU A 63 3.26 -0.57 -1.23
CA LEU A 63 2.40 -1.75 -1.11
C LEU A 63 3.09 -2.81 -0.25
N LEU A 64 2.59 -2.98 0.98
CA LEU A 64 3.22 -3.75 2.03
C LEU A 64 2.74 -5.21 2.03
N HIS A 65 3.66 -6.18 2.16
CA HIS A 65 3.36 -7.61 2.20
C HIS A 65 2.95 -8.09 3.61
N GLY A 66 2.43 -9.31 3.72
CA GLY A 66 2.04 -9.96 4.96
C GLY A 66 3.17 -10.70 5.67
N SER A 67 2.88 -11.22 6.86
CA SER A 67 3.82 -12.03 7.61
C SER A 67 4.19 -13.32 6.86
N GLY A 68 5.48 -13.62 6.80
CA GLY A 68 5.98 -14.80 6.09
C GLY A 68 6.28 -14.59 4.59
N ASP A 69 5.83 -13.47 4.02
CA ASP A 69 6.19 -13.05 2.66
C ASP A 69 7.41 -12.12 2.67
N ASP A 70 7.81 -11.67 1.48
CA ASP A 70 8.86 -10.70 1.23
C ASP A 70 8.43 -9.70 0.15
N GLN A 71 9.36 -8.95 -0.43
CA GLN A 71 9.09 -7.99 -1.49
C GLN A 71 8.45 -8.60 -2.75
N THR A 72 8.49 -9.92 -2.91
CA THR A 72 7.94 -10.63 -4.09
C THR A 72 6.50 -11.12 -3.89
N GLY A 73 5.96 -11.12 -2.68
CA GLY A 73 4.63 -11.67 -2.36
C GLY A 73 3.52 -11.11 -3.24
N TRP A 74 3.45 -9.78 -3.40
CA TRP A 74 2.47 -9.15 -4.28
C TRP A 74 2.68 -9.45 -5.78
N ILE A 75 3.89 -9.83 -6.18
CA ILE A 75 4.19 -10.24 -7.55
C ILE A 75 3.76 -11.68 -7.78
N GLN A 76 4.21 -12.60 -6.91
CA GLN A 76 4.03 -14.04 -7.08
C GLN A 76 2.60 -14.49 -6.80
N PHE A 77 2.00 -13.95 -5.75
CA PHE A 77 0.68 -14.35 -5.26
C PHE A 77 -0.38 -13.28 -5.47
N GLY A 78 0.01 -12.00 -5.47
CA GLY A 78 -0.89 -10.86 -5.61
C GLY A 78 -1.17 -10.42 -7.04
N GLU A 79 -0.45 -10.95 -8.03
CA GLU A 79 -0.63 -10.64 -9.47
C GLU A 79 -0.56 -9.12 -9.78
N VAL A 80 0.25 -8.37 -9.02
CA VAL A 80 0.27 -6.90 -9.08
C VAL A 80 0.49 -6.36 -10.50
N LEU A 81 1.33 -7.01 -11.31
CA LEU A 81 1.61 -6.58 -12.68
C LEU A 81 0.33 -6.59 -13.53
N SER A 82 -0.35 -7.73 -13.60
CA SER A 82 -1.53 -7.90 -14.44
C SER A 82 -2.69 -7.04 -13.96
N ILE A 83 -2.88 -6.91 -12.63
CA ILE A 83 -3.94 -6.09 -12.04
C ILE A 83 -3.69 -4.61 -12.31
N ALA A 84 -2.48 -4.10 -12.08
CA ALA A 84 -2.14 -2.70 -12.31
C ALA A 84 -2.25 -2.34 -13.80
N ASP A 85 -1.70 -3.16 -14.70
CA ASP A 85 -1.80 -2.94 -16.14
C ASP A 85 -3.26 -2.91 -16.63
N LYS A 86 -4.08 -3.86 -16.15
CA LYS A 86 -5.50 -3.92 -16.49
C LYS A 86 -6.26 -2.70 -15.96
N SER A 87 -5.99 -2.27 -14.73
CA SER A 87 -6.64 -1.10 -14.13
C SER A 87 -6.29 0.19 -14.88
N VAL A 88 -5.02 0.34 -15.31
CA VAL A 88 -4.58 1.46 -16.15
C VAL A 88 -5.22 1.40 -17.54
N ALA A 89 -5.23 0.24 -18.19
CA ALA A 89 -5.80 0.06 -19.53
C ALA A 89 -7.31 0.35 -19.55
N ASN A 90 -8.02 -0.02 -18.47
CA ASN A 90 -9.46 0.24 -18.32
C ASN A 90 -9.76 1.67 -17.81
N SER A 91 -8.74 2.50 -17.58
CA SER A 91 -8.88 3.85 -17.01
C SER A 91 -9.55 3.88 -15.63
N THR A 92 -9.50 2.79 -14.87
CA THR A 92 -9.94 2.74 -13.47
C THR A 92 -8.83 3.14 -12.51
N ALA A 93 -7.57 3.12 -12.95
CA ALA A 93 -6.45 3.60 -12.17
C ALA A 93 -5.53 4.52 -12.98
N THR A 94 -4.97 5.52 -12.29
CA THR A 94 -3.90 6.37 -12.82
C THR A 94 -2.62 5.55 -12.94
N PRO A 95 -1.85 5.68 -14.05
CA PRO A 95 -0.51 5.12 -14.10
C PRO A 95 0.33 5.61 -12.92
N MET A 96 0.81 4.70 -12.08
CA MET A 96 1.59 4.98 -10.88
C MET A 96 2.76 4.00 -10.73
N ILE A 97 3.74 4.36 -9.93
CA ILE A 97 4.79 3.47 -9.48
C ILE A 97 4.28 2.73 -8.24
N ILE A 98 4.49 1.40 -8.17
CA ILE A 98 4.17 0.61 -6.98
C ILE A 98 5.46 0.07 -6.40
N VAL A 99 5.74 0.36 -5.14
CA VAL A 99 6.97 -0.01 -4.43
C VAL A 99 6.63 -1.01 -3.34
N MET A 100 7.30 -2.14 -3.33
CA MET A 100 7.05 -3.25 -2.41
C MET A 100 8.34 -3.51 -1.60
N PRO A 101 8.48 -2.93 -0.39
CA PRO A 101 9.63 -3.17 0.47
C PRO A 101 9.57 -4.54 1.15
N ASP A 102 10.73 -5.14 1.42
CA ASP A 102 10.85 -6.36 2.23
C ASP A 102 10.90 -6.01 3.73
N ALA A 103 9.92 -6.50 4.48
CA ALA A 103 9.90 -6.45 5.96
C ALA A 103 9.97 -7.85 6.60
N ASN A 104 10.34 -8.88 5.86
CA ASN A 104 10.54 -10.23 6.37
C ASN A 104 11.92 -10.34 7.05
N THR A 105 11.99 -9.87 8.27
CA THR A 105 13.25 -9.71 9.00
C THR A 105 13.37 -10.62 10.21
N GLY A 106 12.36 -11.44 10.48
CA GLY A 106 12.25 -12.21 11.73
C GLY A 106 12.06 -11.34 12.97
N ARG A 107 11.76 -10.05 12.77
CA ARG A 107 11.56 -9.03 13.82
C ARG A 107 10.10 -8.53 13.78
N ARG A 108 9.84 -7.30 14.20
CA ARG A 108 8.48 -6.71 14.27
C ARG A 108 7.92 -6.22 12.93
N GLY A 109 8.41 -6.72 11.83
CA GLY A 109 7.96 -6.31 10.52
C GLY A 109 8.21 -4.83 10.27
N TYR A 110 7.13 -4.06 10.07
CA TYR A 110 7.18 -2.64 9.68
C TYR A 110 7.44 -1.66 10.84
N PHE A 111 7.55 -2.12 12.08
CA PHE A 111 7.66 -1.24 13.26
C PHE A 111 9.07 -1.19 13.82
N ASN A 112 9.35 -0.12 14.57
CA ASN A 112 10.45 -0.13 15.48
C ASN A 112 10.13 -1.08 16.64
N ASP A 113 11.11 -1.84 17.13
CA ASP A 113 10.88 -2.68 18.30
C ASP A 113 10.87 -1.83 19.60
N ILE A 114 10.30 -2.40 20.64
CA ILE A 114 10.13 -1.69 21.92
C ILE A 114 11.48 -1.32 22.58
N LYS A 115 12.57 -2.02 22.27
CA LYS A 115 13.93 -1.75 22.80
C LYS A 115 14.71 -0.78 21.91
N GLY A 116 14.19 -0.44 20.72
CA GLY A 116 14.88 0.40 19.74
C GLY A 116 16.10 -0.26 19.10
N GLU A 117 16.23 -1.60 19.22
CA GLU A 117 17.30 -2.38 18.61
C GLU A 117 17.04 -2.64 17.12
N TRP A 118 15.79 -2.69 16.73
CA TRP A 118 15.35 -2.84 15.36
C TRP A 118 14.40 -1.69 14.99
N ARG A 119 14.87 -0.80 14.11
CA ARG A 119 14.21 0.49 13.82
C ARG A 119 13.71 0.53 12.39
N TYR A 120 12.79 -0.40 12.02
CA TYR A 120 12.33 -0.53 10.64
C TYR A 120 11.51 0.67 10.18
N GLU A 121 10.65 1.23 11.03
CA GLU A 121 9.87 2.41 10.70
C GLU A 121 10.76 3.63 10.44
N ASP A 122 11.78 3.83 11.28
CA ASP A 122 12.79 4.88 11.05
C ASP A 122 13.54 4.67 9.73
N PHE A 123 13.92 3.43 9.43
CA PHE A 123 14.50 3.09 8.13
C PHE A 123 13.57 3.47 6.98
N PHE A 124 12.28 3.11 7.08
CA PHE A 124 11.31 3.39 6.02
C PHE A 124 11.20 4.89 5.74
N PHE A 125 11.06 5.73 6.75
CA PHE A 125 10.84 7.17 6.57
C PHE A 125 12.14 7.96 6.36
N GLN A 126 13.23 7.59 7.01
CA GLN A 126 14.46 8.39 6.98
C GLN A 126 15.42 7.95 5.87
N GLU A 127 15.34 6.70 5.39
CA GLU A 127 16.23 6.18 4.36
C GLU A 127 15.49 5.68 3.11
N PHE A 128 14.52 4.75 3.27
CA PHE A 128 13.89 4.06 2.15
C PHE A 128 13.03 4.98 1.28
N LEU A 129 12.09 5.69 1.86
CA LEU A 129 11.19 6.61 1.15
C LEU A 129 11.99 7.69 0.39
N PRO A 130 12.94 8.42 1.01
CA PRO A 130 13.76 9.39 0.29
C PRO A 130 14.62 8.77 -0.81
N PHE A 131 15.16 7.56 -0.59
CA PHE A 131 15.93 6.85 -1.60
C PHE A 131 15.08 6.52 -2.83
N ILE A 132 13.90 5.97 -2.64
CA ILE A 132 12.96 5.63 -3.71
C ILE A 132 12.55 6.87 -4.50
N GLU A 133 12.16 7.95 -3.82
CA GLU A 133 11.69 9.19 -4.47
C GLU A 133 12.81 9.94 -5.21
N LYS A 134 14.07 9.74 -4.80
CA LYS A 134 15.25 10.25 -5.52
C LYS A 134 15.62 9.39 -6.73
N THR A 135 15.43 8.07 -6.62
CA THR A 135 15.88 7.11 -7.65
C THR A 135 14.91 7.04 -8.83
N TYR A 136 13.63 7.18 -8.56
CA TYR A 136 12.57 7.05 -9.57
C TYR A 136 11.85 8.37 -9.83
N ARG A 137 11.21 8.49 -10.98
CA ARG A 137 10.43 9.69 -11.35
C ARG A 137 9.10 9.74 -10.59
N ILE A 138 9.16 10.03 -9.30
CA ILE A 138 8.01 10.11 -8.38
C ILE A 138 7.66 11.57 -8.09
N LYS A 139 6.35 11.85 -8.01
CA LYS A 139 5.81 13.08 -7.43
C LYS A 139 5.84 12.95 -5.92
N GLY A 140 6.75 13.66 -5.24
CA GLY A 140 7.03 13.52 -3.81
C GLY A 140 6.06 14.24 -2.87
N GLU A 141 4.98 14.87 -3.37
CA GLU A 141 4.01 15.56 -2.52
C GLU A 141 3.02 14.57 -1.89
N LYS A 142 2.49 14.89 -0.70
CA LYS A 142 1.47 14.13 0.02
C LYS A 142 0.35 13.63 -0.90
N ARG A 143 -0.19 14.52 -1.74
CA ARG A 143 -1.29 14.23 -2.66
C ARG A 143 -1.05 13.01 -3.54
N PHE A 144 0.20 12.79 -3.95
CA PHE A 144 0.59 11.73 -4.89
C PHE A 144 1.22 10.52 -4.23
N ARG A 145 1.14 10.42 -2.90
CA ARG A 145 1.68 9.29 -2.14
C ARG A 145 0.56 8.56 -1.41
N ALA A 146 0.45 7.26 -1.65
CA ALA A 146 -0.48 6.37 -0.98
C ALA A 146 0.26 5.18 -0.36
N ILE A 147 -0.38 4.56 0.63
CA ILE A 147 0.10 3.36 1.27
C ILE A 147 -1.02 2.32 1.35
N ALA A 148 -0.70 1.07 1.08
CA ALA A 148 -1.61 -0.06 1.23
C ALA A 148 -0.83 -1.29 1.67
N GLY A 149 -1.53 -2.30 2.15
CA GLY A 149 -0.90 -3.57 2.50
C GLY A 149 -1.88 -4.55 3.11
N LEU A 150 -1.48 -5.81 3.14
CA LEU A 150 -2.31 -6.88 3.67
C LEU A 150 -1.77 -7.40 5.01
N SER A 151 -2.65 -7.85 5.92
CA SER A 151 -2.28 -8.53 7.16
C SER A 151 -1.29 -7.70 8.02
N MET A 152 -0.06 -8.18 8.21
CA MET A 152 1.03 -7.42 8.83
C MET A 152 1.27 -6.08 8.09
N GLY A 153 1.24 -6.07 6.76
CA GLY A 153 1.36 -4.86 5.95
C GLY A 153 0.12 -3.97 6.02
N GLY A 154 -1.06 -4.53 6.27
CA GLY A 154 -2.26 -3.78 6.60
C GLY A 154 -2.10 -3.00 7.91
N GLY A 155 -1.57 -3.65 8.94
CA GLY A 155 -1.17 -2.99 10.18
C GLY A 155 -0.10 -1.91 9.96
N GLY A 156 0.90 -2.19 9.13
CA GLY A 156 1.92 -1.21 8.72
C GLY A 156 1.29 0.01 8.03
N SER A 157 0.32 -0.21 7.15
CA SER A 157 -0.39 0.87 6.46
C SER A 157 -1.18 1.77 7.42
N PHE A 158 -1.84 1.19 8.42
CA PHE A 158 -2.48 1.97 9.49
C PHE A 158 -1.45 2.80 10.26
N MET A 159 -0.41 2.15 10.77
CA MET A 159 0.57 2.83 11.62
C MET A 159 1.26 3.96 10.90
N TYR A 160 1.76 3.72 9.69
CA TYR A 160 2.48 4.73 8.93
C TYR A 160 1.61 5.95 8.60
N ALA A 161 0.33 5.74 8.25
CA ALA A 161 -0.58 6.83 7.98
C ALA A 161 -1.09 7.54 9.25
N LEU A 162 -1.17 6.86 10.39
CA LEU A 162 -1.53 7.45 11.69
C LEU A 162 -0.35 8.22 12.31
N HIS A 163 0.89 7.73 12.17
CA HIS A 163 2.08 8.42 12.66
C HIS A 163 2.45 9.62 11.79
N HIS A 164 2.26 9.50 10.46
CA HIS A 164 2.67 10.50 9.47
C HIS A 164 1.50 10.90 8.55
N PRO A 165 0.41 11.44 9.11
CA PRO A 165 -0.75 11.83 8.31
C PRO A 165 -0.45 12.94 7.31
N GLU A 166 0.67 13.66 7.48
CA GLU A 166 1.15 14.69 6.55
C GLU A 166 1.82 14.10 5.29
N LEU A 167 2.16 12.81 5.28
CA LEU A 167 2.89 12.19 4.17
C LEU A 167 2.00 11.49 3.16
N PHE A 168 0.84 10.98 3.56
CA PHE A 168 -0.01 10.14 2.70
C PHE A 168 -1.37 10.76 2.42
N SER A 169 -1.78 10.75 1.14
CA SER A 169 -3.14 11.15 0.75
C SER A 169 -4.16 10.08 1.10
N SER A 170 -3.75 8.81 1.01
CA SER A 170 -4.63 7.66 1.20
C SER A 170 -3.89 6.51 1.88
N ALA A 171 -4.63 5.77 2.71
CA ALA A 171 -4.18 4.52 3.33
C ALA A 171 -5.25 3.44 3.12
N CYS A 172 -4.81 2.27 2.62
CA CYS A 172 -5.69 1.17 2.27
C CYS A 172 -5.24 -0.13 2.99
N PRO A 173 -5.51 -0.27 4.31
CA PRO A 173 -5.25 -1.49 5.05
C PRO A 173 -6.22 -2.60 4.66
N LEU A 174 -5.68 -3.77 4.28
CA LEU A 174 -6.44 -4.96 3.89
C LEU A 174 -6.23 -6.05 4.93
N SER A 175 -7.31 -6.64 5.46
CA SER A 175 -7.22 -7.70 6.48
C SER A 175 -6.20 -7.34 7.56
N ALA A 176 -6.26 -6.13 8.10
CA ALA A 176 -5.15 -5.52 8.82
C ALA A 176 -4.95 -6.12 10.21
N SER A 177 -3.71 -6.41 10.57
CA SER A 177 -3.32 -6.68 11.96
C SER A 177 -3.23 -5.35 12.73
N VAL A 178 -4.28 -4.99 13.44
CA VAL A 178 -4.36 -3.72 14.20
C VAL A 178 -3.60 -3.75 15.54
N GLY A 179 -2.97 -4.88 15.87
CA GLY A 179 -2.31 -5.13 17.14
C GLY A 179 -3.25 -5.75 18.19
N PRO A 180 -2.81 -5.89 19.44
CA PRO A 180 -3.62 -6.37 20.56
C PRO A 180 -4.85 -5.49 20.77
N LEU A 181 -6.03 -6.09 21.03
CA LEU A 181 -7.30 -5.34 21.14
C LEU A 181 -7.46 -4.68 22.50
N SER A 182 -6.64 -5.03 23.50
CA SER A 182 -6.64 -4.42 24.81
C SER A 182 -5.21 -4.24 25.36
N LEU A 183 -5.06 -3.33 26.32
CA LEU A 183 -3.78 -3.13 27.02
C LEU A 183 -3.34 -4.40 27.77
N ASP A 184 -4.27 -5.13 28.37
CA ASP A 184 -3.95 -6.37 29.10
C ASP A 184 -3.44 -7.46 28.16
N GLU A 185 -4.03 -7.60 27.01
CA GLU A 185 -3.53 -8.48 25.94
C GLU A 185 -2.14 -8.05 25.46
N ALA A 186 -1.94 -6.75 25.26
CA ALA A 186 -0.67 -6.18 24.85
C ALA A 186 0.43 -6.45 25.90
N LYS A 187 0.14 -6.20 27.18
CA LYS A 187 1.06 -6.47 28.28
C LYS A 187 1.43 -7.97 28.34
N LYS A 188 0.45 -8.86 28.22
CA LYS A 188 0.68 -10.30 28.21
C LYS A 188 1.58 -10.72 27.03
N ARG A 189 1.27 -10.25 25.83
CA ARG A 189 2.03 -10.56 24.61
C ARG A 189 3.44 -10.02 24.65
N TYR A 190 3.61 -8.72 24.93
CA TYR A 190 4.91 -8.06 24.88
C TYR A 190 5.85 -8.48 26.03
N ARG A 191 5.29 -8.80 27.20
CA ARG A 191 6.08 -9.31 28.34
C ARG A 191 6.68 -10.68 28.07
N ASN A 192 5.99 -11.54 27.35
CA ASN A 192 6.55 -12.84 26.96
C ASN A 192 7.79 -12.70 26.08
N GLU A 193 7.81 -11.67 25.22
CA GLU A 193 8.92 -11.38 24.32
C GLU A 193 10.01 -10.51 24.97
N ASN A 194 9.67 -9.71 25.99
CA ASN A 194 10.51 -8.66 26.59
C ASN A 194 10.38 -8.65 28.12
N LYS A 195 11.00 -9.63 28.79
CA LYS A 195 10.86 -9.86 30.25
C LYS A 195 11.37 -8.71 31.14
N ASP A 196 12.26 -7.90 30.60
CA ASP A 196 13.00 -6.81 31.32
C ASP A 196 12.26 -5.46 31.19
N ILE A 197 11.19 -5.38 30.41
CA ILE A 197 10.48 -4.12 30.19
C ILE A 197 9.38 -3.97 31.24
N ASN A 198 9.25 -2.80 31.84
CA ASN A 198 8.23 -2.51 32.83
C ASN A 198 6.87 -2.21 32.21
N ASP A 199 5.81 -2.22 33.01
CA ASP A 199 4.44 -2.04 32.56
C ASP A 199 4.18 -0.68 31.91
N ALA A 200 4.82 0.37 32.37
CA ALA A 200 4.64 1.72 31.82
C ALA A 200 5.25 1.82 30.40
N GLU A 201 6.40 1.19 30.19
CA GLU A 201 7.02 1.11 28.87
C GLU A 201 6.18 0.27 27.89
N LEU A 202 5.62 -0.87 28.35
CA LEU A 202 4.70 -1.70 27.56
C LEU A 202 3.43 -0.93 27.18
N GLU A 203 2.85 -0.20 28.12
CA GLU A 203 1.68 0.63 27.90
C GLU A 203 1.96 1.79 26.91
N ASN A 204 3.10 2.47 27.09
CA ASN A 204 3.52 3.52 26.17
C ASN A 204 3.72 2.96 24.74
N TYR A 205 4.38 1.81 24.60
CA TYR A 205 4.57 1.16 23.31
C TYR A 205 3.24 0.75 22.69
N TYR A 206 2.31 0.17 23.46
CA TYR A 206 0.96 -0.14 23.00
C TYR A 206 0.23 1.10 22.50
N ASN A 207 0.24 2.18 23.25
CA ASN A 207 -0.42 3.43 22.89
C ASN A 207 0.13 4.05 21.59
N GLN A 208 1.41 3.84 21.31
CA GLN A 208 2.06 4.33 20.09
C GLN A 208 1.94 3.38 18.90
N HIS A 209 1.66 2.09 19.10
CA HIS A 209 1.68 1.08 18.04
C HIS A 209 0.38 0.27 17.95
N ASN A 210 -0.73 0.88 18.35
CA ASN A 210 -2.06 0.30 18.21
C ASN A 210 -3.00 1.25 17.50
N ALA A 211 -3.66 0.78 16.43
CA ALA A 211 -4.53 1.62 15.61
C ALA A 211 -5.68 2.22 16.41
N LEU A 212 -6.33 1.45 17.29
CA LEU A 212 -7.46 1.92 18.10
C LEU A 212 -7.02 3.01 19.10
N SER A 213 -5.86 2.82 19.74
CA SER A 213 -5.27 3.82 20.65
C SER A 213 -4.95 5.13 19.91
N LEU A 214 -4.27 5.05 18.77
CA LEU A 214 -3.93 6.23 17.97
C LEU A 214 -5.18 6.94 17.42
N ILE A 215 -6.17 6.21 16.93
CA ILE A 215 -7.44 6.81 16.49
C ILE A 215 -8.13 7.52 17.66
N SER A 216 -8.03 7.01 18.89
CA SER A 216 -8.62 7.65 20.05
C SER A 216 -7.94 8.98 20.41
N THR A 217 -6.64 9.09 20.24
CA THR A 217 -5.79 10.21 20.70
C THR A 217 -5.52 11.28 19.64
N LEU A 218 -5.44 10.91 18.36
CA LEU A 218 -5.22 11.85 17.26
C LEU A 218 -6.40 12.80 17.08
N SER A 219 -6.11 14.02 16.64
CA SER A 219 -7.13 15.01 16.32
C SER A 219 -7.97 14.59 15.11
N VAL A 220 -9.22 15.09 15.07
CA VAL A 220 -10.11 14.86 13.93
C VAL A 220 -9.51 15.36 12.61
N ASP A 221 -8.79 16.49 12.64
CA ASP A 221 -8.16 17.07 11.45
C ASP A 221 -7.03 16.19 10.93
N GLN A 222 -6.20 15.62 11.80
CA GLN A 222 -5.16 14.67 11.41
C GLN A 222 -5.77 13.42 10.76
N LEU A 223 -6.79 12.82 11.39
CA LEU A 223 -7.47 11.65 10.87
C LEU A 223 -8.20 11.93 9.54
N LYS A 224 -8.83 13.09 9.38
CA LYS A 224 -9.50 13.53 8.13
C LYS A 224 -8.52 13.91 7.02
N SER A 225 -7.26 14.18 7.36
CA SER A 225 -6.26 14.55 6.37
C SER A 225 -5.78 13.38 5.51
N VAL A 226 -6.13 12.14 5.88
CA VAL A 226 -5.89 10.90 5.13
C VAL A 226 -7.23 10.32 4.69
N ARG A 227 -7.32 9.86 3.45
CA ARG A 227 -8.46 9.06 2.97
C ARG A 227 -8.23 7.59 3.34
N TRP A 228 -9.23 6.97 3.95
CA TRP A 228 -9.13 5.60 4.46
C TRP A 228 -10.01 4.65 3.65
N PHE A 229 -9.43 3.56 3.18
CA PHE A 229 -10.13 2.42 2.60
C PHE A 229 -9.75 1.15 3.37
N ILE A 230 -10.68 0.61 4.14
CA ILE A 230 -10.47 -0.55 5.01
C ILE A 230 -11.24 -1.71 4.42
N ASP A 231 -10.59 -2.85 4.20
CA ASP A 231 -11.20 -4.02 3.59
C ASP A 231 -10.79 -5.30 4.35
N CYS A 232 -11.77 -6.08 4.79
CA CYS A 232 -11.55 -7.33 5.52
C CYS A 232 -12.65 -8.33 5.15
N GLY A 233 -12.28 -9.59 4.91
CA GLY A 233 -13.23 -10.65 4.64
C GLY A 233 -14.06 -11.00 5.89
N ASP A 234 -15.30 -11.44 5.71
CA ASP A 234 -16.20 -11.85 6.81
C ASP A 234 -15.74 -13.13 7.52
N ASP A 235 -15.00 -14.02 6.81
CA ASP A 235 -14.36 -15.21 7.36
C ASP A 235 -12.88 -15.00 7.75
N ASP A 236 -12.39 -13.75 7.75
CA ASP A 236 -11.03 -13.43 8.13
C ASP A 236 -10.86 -13.42 9.65
N PHE A 237 -9.85 -14.12 10.18
CA PHE A 237 -9.61 -14.17 11.63
C PHE A 237 -9.21 -12.82 12.25
N LEU A 238 -8.89 -11.80 11.45
CA LEU A 238 -8.60 -10.43 11.90
C LEU A 238 -9.82 -9.51 11.82
N TYR A 239 -11.01 -10.03 11.52
CA TYR A 239 -12.24 -9.26 11.34
C TYR A 239 -12.52 -8.33 12.51
N GLU A 240 -12.44 -8.82 13.76
CA GLU A 240 -12.78 -8.06 14.96
C GLU A 240 -11.98 -6.76 15.07
N GLY A 241 -10.68 -6.79 14.84
CA GLY A 241 -9.84 -5.60 14.89
C GLY A 241 -10.21 -4.57 13.82
N ASN A 242 -10.51 -5.01 12.59
CA ASN A 242 -10.92 -4.15 11.50
C ASN A 242 -12.31 -3.54 11.75
N ASP A 243 -13.27 -4.31 12.29
CA ASP A 243 -14.58 -3.83 12.71
C ASP A 243 -14.47 -2.75 13.80
N LEU A 244 -13.62 -2.99 14.80
CA LEU A 244 -13.40 -2.02 15.89
C LEU A 244 -12.79 -0.71 15.37
N VAL A 245 -11.87 -0.76 14.40
CA VAL A 245 -11.33 0.44 13.74
C VAL A 245 -12.43 1.19 13.00
N HIS A 246 -13.26 0.49 12.21
CA HIS A 246 -14.42 1.08 11.56
C HIS A 246 -15.34 1.80 12.57
N ILE A 247 -15.68 1.12 13.67
CA ILE A 247 -16.53 1.70 14.73
C ILE A 247 -15.86 2.94 15.35
N ALA A 248 -14.55 2.89 15.62
CA ALA A 248 -13.81 4.01 16.21
C ALA A 248 -13.79 5.24 15.29
N LEU A 249 -13.53 5.05 14.00
CA LEU A 249 -13.58 6.12 13.00
C LEU A 249 -15.00 6.69 12.85
N ARG A 250 -16.04 5.84 12.85
CA ARG A 250 -17.44 6.28 12.80
C ARG A 250 -17.81 7.14 14.00
N LYS A 251 -17.42 6.74 15.22
CA LYS A 251 -17.67 7.51 16.44
C LYS A 251 -17.00 8.90 16.43
N LYS A 252 -15.88 9.04 15.75
CA LYS A 252 -15.19 10.33 15.56
C LYS A 252 -15.64 11.11 14.31
N GLU A 253 -16.63 10.61 13.58
CA GLU A 253 -17.12 11.21 12.34
C GLU A 253 -16.02 11.39 11.27
N ILE A 254 -15.10 10.42 11.20
CA ILE A 254 -14.05 10.39 10.18
C ILE A 254 -14.61 9.71 8.92
N PRO A 255 -14.62 10.40 7.75
CA PRO A 255 -15.00 9.79 6.48
C PRO A 255 -14.04 8.66 6.12
N HIS A 256 -14.57 7.50 5.79
CA HIS A 256 -13.79 6.35 5.33
C HIS A 256 -14.66 5.38 4.55
N GLU A 257 -14.06 4.57 3.71
CA GLU A 257 -14.69 3.43 3.10
C GLU A 257 -14.38 2.18 3.92
N TYR A 258 -15.40 1.36 4.15
CA TYR A 258 -15.29 0.07 4.82
C TYR A 258 -15.94 -1.00 3.96
N ARG A 259 -15.17 -2.02 3.60
CA ARG A 259 -15.62 -3.15 2.80
C ARG A 259 -15.55 -4.43 3.61
N VAL A 260 -16.66 -5.16 3.63
CA VAL A 260 -16.75 -6.53 4.12
C VAL A 260 -17.36 -7.36 3.00
N ARG A 261 -16.62 -8.38 2.54
CA ARG A 261 -17.04 -9.28 1.46
C ARG A 261 -16.81 -10.72 1.90
N ASP A 262 -17.56 -11.63 1.27
CA ASP A 262 -17.34 -13.08 1.43
C ASP A 262 -15.88 -13.43 1.14
N GLY A 263 -15.20 -14.03 2.12
CA GLY A 263 -13.83 -14.48 1.99
C GLY A 263 -13.00 -14.43 3.26
N SER A 264 -11.89 -15.14 3.21
CA SER A 264 -10.99 -15.37 4.33
C SER A 264 -9.64 -14.67 4.15
N HIS A 265 -8.73 -14.85 5.11
CA HIS A 265 -7.36 -14.34 5.10
C HIS A 265 -6.52 -15.01 4.00
N SER A 266 -6.68 -14.58 2.75
CA SER A 266 -6.11 -15.27 1.59
C SER A 266 -5.73 -14.35 0.45
N TRP A 267 -4.76 -14.79 -0.36
CA TRP A 267 -4.36 -14.10 -1.59
C TRP A 267 -5.50 -13.96 -2.60
N THR A 268 -6.46 -14.89 -2.63
CA THR A 268 -7.66 -14.77 -3.49
C THR A 268 -8.47 -13.54 -3.13
N TYR A 269 -8.66 -13.30 -1.83
CA TYR A 269 -9.35 -12.11 -1.33
C TYR A 269 -8.60 -10.82 -1.70
N TRP A 270 -7.30 -10.76 -1.41
CA TRP A 270 -6.50 -9.55 -1.64
C TRP A 270 -6.28 -9.22 -3.11
N ARG A 271 -6.22 -10.23 -4.00
CA ARG A 271 -6.23 -9.99 -5.46
C ARG A 271 -7.53 -9.34 -5.93
N ALA A 272 -8.66 -9.71 -5.33
CA ALA A 272 -9.95 -9.09 -5.64
C ALA A 272 -10.05 -7.66 -5.09
N SER A 273 -9.38 -7.35 -3.98
CA SER A 273 -9.35 -6.02 -3.37
C SER A 273 -8.42 -5.03 -4.08
N LEU A 274 -7.30 -5.50 -4.64
CA LEU A 274 -6.27 -4.61 -5.19
C LEU A 274 -6.78 -3.67 -6.30
N PRO A 275 -7.65 -4.07 -7.25
CA PRO A 275 -8.23 -3.14 -8.23
C PRO A 275 -8.98 -1.97 -7.59
N GLU A 276 -9.77 -2.23 -6.54
CA GLU A 276 -10.53 -1.19 -5.82
C GLU A 276 -9.59 -0.24 -5.05
N VAL A 277 -8.50 -0.78 -4.47
CA VAL A 277 -7.44 0.04 -3.87
C VAL A 277 -6.83 0.99 -4.89
N LEU A 278 -6.46 0.47 -6.09
CA LEU A 278 -5.85 1.29 -7.14
C LEU A 278 -6.81 2.38 -7.64
N GLU A 279 -8.09 2.08 -7.76
CA GLU A 279 -9.14 3.06 -8.09
C GLU A 279 -9.27 4.12 -7.01
N PHE A 280 -9.46 3.71 -5.74
CA PHE A 280 -9.61 4.61 -4.61
C PHE A 280 -8.46 5.61 -4.45
N ILE A 281 -7.21 5.14 -4.56
CA ILE A 281 -6.06 6.05 -4.45
C ILE A 281 -5.91 6.95 -5.67
N SER A 282 -6.32 6.50 -6.85
CA SER A 282 -6.29 7.29 -8.08
C SER A 282 -7.19 8.51 -8.00
N ASP A 283 -8.34 8.40 -7.35
CA ASP A 283 -9.24 9.53 -7.09
C ASP A 283 -8.53 10.64 -6.30
N ALA A 284 -7.74 10.29 -5.28
CA ALA A 284 -6.97 11.26 -4.51
C ALA A 284 -5.93 11.98 -5.39
N PHE A 285 -5.31 11.26 -6.33
CA PHE A 285 -4.30 11.83 -7.23
C PHE A 285 -4.88 12.87 -8.20
N HIS A 286 -6.20 12.80 -8.48
CA HIS A 286 -6.92 13.71 -9.38
C HIS A 286 -7.67 14.84 -8.68
N GLN A 287 -7.82 14.82 -7.34
CA GLN A 287 -8.48 15.91 -6.61
C GLN A 287 -7.69 17.22 -6.74
N HIS A 288 -8.39 18.29 -7.07
CA HIS A 288 -7.86 19.65 -7.26
C HIS A 288 -7.92 20.46 -5.96
#